data_9ebe379fc17e3cb1e662cbed986987a0
#
_entry.id   9ebe379fc17e3cb1e662cbed986987a0
#
_cell.length_a   1.000
_cell.length_b   1.000
_cell.length_c   1.000
_cell.angle_alpha   90.00
_cell.angle_beta   90.00
_cell.angle_gamma   90.00
#
_symmetry.space_group_name_H-M   'P 1'
#
loop_
_entity.id
_entity.type
_entity.pdbx_description
1 polymer ?
#
loop_
_entity_poly.entity_id
_entity_poly.type
_entity_poly.pdbx_seq_one_letter_code
_entity_poly.pdbx_strand_id
1 'polypeptide(L)'
;VLMLDDIPVEEVLTPRSVIFFLNKESSVKEVLEKHNNIEFSRIPVCDNGLDNIVGVVRRHILLKSKAEDQFDIKIGELARPIHTVQEADSVGDVLDEFVKRREHMFMVKDEFGQVTGLITLEDAIETLLGVEIVDETDSVVDMRKLALDNWRKKRWKTQE
;
A
#
# COMPACT_ATOMS: atom_id res chain seq x y z
N VAL A 1 -0.98 -1.52 27.85
CA VAL A 1 -0.56 -0.56 26.83
C VAL A 1 -0.42 -1.28 25.50
N LEU A 2 -1.08 -0.77 24.47
CA LEU A 2 -0.99 -1.32 23.12
C LEU A 2 0.24 -0.74 22.41
N MET A 3 1.14 -1.60 22.00
CA MET A 3 2.37 -1.24 21.29
C MET A 3 2.25 -1.60 19.82
N LEU A 4 3.06 -0.97 18.95
CA LEU A 4 3.08 -1.31 17.52
C LEU A 4 3.38 -2.79 17.28
N ASP A 5 4.20 -3.40 18.15
CA ASP A 5 4.54 -4.81 18.05
C ASP A 5 3.36 -5.73 18.35
N ASP A 6 2.29 -5.21 18.95
CA ASP A 6 1.07 -5.95 19.25
C ASP A 6 0.02 -5.86 18.13
N ILE A 7 0.27 -5.04 17.10
CA ILE A 7 -0.67 -4.82 16.01
C ILE A 7 -0.17 -5.57 14.78
N PRO A 8 -0.86 -6.62 14.31
CA PRO A 8 -0.47 -7.28 13.07
C PRO A 8 -0.84 -6.44 11.86
N VAL A 9 -0.06 -6.59 10.79
CA VAL A 9 -0.27 -5.89 9.51
C VAL A 9 -1.68 -6.12 8.97
N GLU A 10 -2.24 -7.32 9.15
CA GLU A 10 -3.60 -7.66 8.66
C GLU A 10 -4.68 -6.73 9.19
N GLU A 11 -4.46 -6.08 10.33
CA GLU A 11 -5.42 -5.15 10.92
C GLU A 11 -5.37 -3.75 10.32
N VAL A 12 -4.29 -3.40 9.62
CA VAL A 12 -4.09 -2.04 9.12
C VAL A 12 -3.86 -1.96 7.62
N LEU A 13 -3.74 -3.09 6.93
CA LEU A 13 -3.49 -3.12 5.49
C LEU A 13 -4.67 -2.58 4.68
N THR A 14 -4.37 -2.17 3.45
CA THR A 14 -5.40 -1.94 2.43
C THR A 14 -5.77 -3.30 1.84
N PRO A 15 -7.04 -3.74 1.96
CA PRO A 15 -7.45 -5.05 1.44
C PRO A 15 -7.31 -5.13 -0.07
N ARG A 16 -7.01 -6.33 -0.58
CA ARG A 16 -6.85 -6.56 -2.01
C ARG A 16 -8.06 -6.16 -2.85
N SER A 17 -9.26 -6.26 -2.28
CA SER A 17 -10.51 -5.94 -2.98
C SER A 17 -10.63 -4.48 -3.39
N VAL A 18 -9.87 -3.59 -2.78
CA VAL A 18 -9.92 -2.15 -3.06
C VAL A 18 -8.61 -1.61 -3.64
N ILE A 19 -7.65 -2.49 -3.97
CA ILE A 19 -6.38 -2.07 -4.55
C ILE A 19 -6.58 -1.69 -6.02
N PHE A 20 -6.12 -0.49 -6.38
CA PHE A 20 -5.94 -0.09 -7.77
C PHE A 20 -4.59 -0.64 -8.26
N PHE A 21 -4.60 -1.42 -9.32
CA PHE A 21 -3.40 -2.02 -9.89
C PHE A 21 -3.43 -1.95 -11.41
N LEU A 22 -2.26 -2.13 -12.02
CA LEU A 22 -2.11 -2.11 -13.48
C LEU A 22 -1.54 -3.43 -13.96
N ASN A 23 -1.88 -3.79 -15.22
CA ASN A 23 -1.33 -4.97 -15.87
C ASN A 23 -0.01 -4.61 -16.54
N LYS A 24 1.00 -5.46 -16.40
CA LYS A 24 2.33 -5.25 -16.97
C LYS A 24 2.32 -5.13 -18.50
N GLU A 25 1.36 -5.76 -19.16
CA GLU A 25 1.25 -5.76 -20.62
C GLU A 25 0.55 -4.52 -21.18
N SER A 26 -0.12 -3.75 -20.34
CA SER A 26 -0.75 -2.50 -20.77
C SER A 26 0.30 -1.47 -21.15
N SER A 27 0.00 -0.65 -22.16
CA SER A 27 0.87 0.47 -22.53
C SER A 27 0.56 1.71 -21.68
N VAL A 28 1.51 2.64 -21.64
CA VAL A 28 1.31 3.94 -21.00
C VAL A 28 0.06 4.63 -21.56
N LYS A 29 -0.09 4.58 -22.88
CA LYS A 29 -1.25 5.18 -23.57
C LYS A 29 -2.57 4.58 -23.08
N GLU A 30 -2.68 3.24 -23.05
CA GLU A 30 -3.89 2.56 -22.62
C GLU A 30 -4.26 2.94 -21.18
N VAL A 31 -3.28 3.00 -20.29
CA VAL A 31 -3.49 3.33 -18.89
C VAL A 31 -3.97 4.77 -18.74
N LEU A 32 -3.34 5.72 -19.42
CA LEU A 32 -3.70 7.14 -19.29
C LEU A 32 -5.02 7.48 -20.00
N GLU A 33 -5.40 6.75 -21.05
CA GLU A 33 -6.69 6.91 -21.68
C GLU A 33 -7.83 6.35 -20.82
N LYS A 34 -7.59 5.20 -20.18
CA LYS A 34 -8.57 4.54 -19.34
C LYS A 34 -8.73 5.23 -17.97
N HIS A 35 -7.67 5.80 -17.45
CA HIS A 35 -7.63 6.44 -16.14
C HIS A 35 -7.15 7.88 -16.25
N ASN A 36 -8.09 8.81 -16.43
CA ASN A 36 -7.78 10.24 -16.64
C ASN A 36 -7.12 10.90 -15.43
N ASN A 37 -7.40 10.42 -14.24
CA ASN A 37 -6.85 10.99 -13.01
C ASN A 37 -6.48 9.88 -12.04
N ILE A 38 -5.21 9.53 -12.03
CA ILE A 38 -4.67 8.54 -11.09
C ILE A 38 -4.32 9.26 -9.80
N GLU A 39 -5.02 8.93 -8.73
CA GLU A 39 -4.85 9.59 -7.42
C GLU A 39 -3.67 9.04 -6.63
N PHE A 40 -3.20 7.83 -6.95
CA PHE A 40 -2.16 7.16 -6.18
C PHE A 40 -0.78 7.45 -6.73
N SER A 41 0.17 7.77 -5.84
CA SER A 41 1.56 8.03 -6.22
C SER A 41 2.31 6.77 -6.64
N ARG A 42 1.93 5.63 -6.09
CA ARG A 42 2.53 4.32 -6.37
C ARG A 42 1.44 3.31 -6.65
N ILE A 43 1.63 2.53 -7.71
CA ILE A 43 0.60 1.62 -8.20
C ILE A 43 1.22 0.24 -8.40
N PRO A 44 0.68 -0.81 -7.76
CA PRO A 44 1.14 -2.18 -8.01
C PRO A 44 0.95 -2.57 -9.48
N VAL A 45 1.90 -3.33 -10.00
CA VAL A 45 1.88 -3.87 -11.37
C VAL A 45 1.88 -5.37 -11.29
N CYS A 46 0.96 -6.00 -12.01
CA CYS A 46 0.69 -7.43 -11.94
C CYS A 46 0.75 -8.08 -13.31
N ASP A 47 0.92 -9.40 -13.30
CA ASP A 47 0.75 -10.26 -14.47
C ASP A 47 -0.52 -11.09 -14.26
N ASN A 48 -1.62 -10.68 -14.88
CA ASN A 48 -2.93 -11.35 -14.77
C ASN A 48 -3.49 -11.46 -13.34
N GLY A 49 -3.40 -10.38 -12.59
CA GLY A 49 -4.03 -10.29 -11.27
C GLY A 49 -3.05 -10.15 -10.11
N LEU A 50 -3.58 -9.81 -8.97
CA LEU A 50 -2.80 -9.44 -7.79
C LEU A 50 -1.94 -10.56 -7.20
N ASP A 51 -2.22 -11.82 -7.50
CA ASP A 51 -1.41 -12.92 -6.99
C ASP A 51 -0.07 -13.03 -7.73
N ASN A 52 0.07 -12.36 -8.86
CA ASN A 52 1.30 -12.33 -9.66
C ASN A 52 1.86 -10.92 -9.73
N ILE A 53 2.29 -10.40 -8.61
CA ILE A 53 2.89 -9.06 -8.53
C ILE A 53 4.27 -9.07 -9.20
N VAL A 54 4.49 -8.16 -10.14
CA VAL A 54 5.79 -7.97 -10.79
C VAL A 54 6.53 -6.75 -10.26
N GLY A 55 5.84 -5.81 -9.64
CA GLY A 55 6.49 -4.64 -9.07
C GLY A 55 5.53 -3.50 -8.78
N VAL A 56 6.08 -2.31 -8.74
CA VAL A 56 5.35 -1.06 -8.50
C VAL A 56 5.83 0.00 -9.49
N VAL A 57 4.89 0.80 -10.01
CA VAL A 57 5.20 1.94 -10.87
C VAL A 57 4.78 3.22 -10.16
N ARG A 58 5.57 4.27 -10.34
CA ARG A 58 5.22 5.59 -9.81
C ARG A 58 4.42 6.39 -10.82
N ARG A 59 3.37 7.08 -10.35
CA ARG A 59 2.55 7.94 -11.20
C ARG A 59 3.38 8.93 -12.01
N HIS A 60 4.37 9.57 -11.39
CA HIS A 60 5.20 10.58 -12.08
C HIS A 60 5.99 10.00 -13.25
N ILE A 61 6.34 8.72 -13.21
CA ILE A 61 7.02 8.03 -14.30
C ILE A 61 6.07 7.86 -15.49
N LEU A 62 4.80 7.56 -15.23
CA LEU A 62 3.78 7.48 -16.29
C LEU A 62 3.59 8.84 -16.96
N LEU A 63 3.51 9.90 -16.16
CA LEU A 63 3.34 11.26 -16.67
C LEU A 63 4.59 11.74 -17.43
N LYS A 64 5.76 11.36 -16.97
CA LYS A 64 7.02 11.66 -17.65
C LYS A 64 7.06 10.97 -19.01
N SER A 65 6.69 9.70 -19.08
CA SER A 65 6.63 8.95 -20.33
C SER A 65 5.66 9.60 -21.31
N LYS A 66 4.52 10.08 -20.85
CA LYS A 66 3.57 10.84 -21.65
C LYS A 66 4.20 12.13 -22.19
N ALA A 67 4.89 12.88 -21.32
CA ALA A 67 5.53 14.14 -21.70
C ALA A 67 6.63 13.96 -22.73
N GLU A 68 7.27 12.79 -22.74
CA GLU A 68 8.33 12.43 -23.70
C GLU A 68 7.80 11.68 -24.92
N ASP A 69 6.48 11.63 -25.10
CA ASP A 69 5.79 10.94 -26.20
C ASP A 69 6.08 9.44 -26.27
N GLN A 70 6.39 8.82 -25.13
CA GLN A 70 6.68 7.39 -25.02
C GLN A 70 5.42 6.61 -24.66
N PHE A 71 4.45 6.61 -25.55
CA PHE A 71 3.13 6.05 -25.30
C PHE A 71 3.05 4.53 -25.41
N ASP A 72 3.95 3.91 -26.17
CA ASP A 72 3.92 2.47 -26.44
C ASP A 72 4.70 1.62 -25.44
N ILE A 73 5.35 2.25 -24.47
CA ILE A 73 6.07 1.53 -23.43
C ILE A 73 5.09 0.75 -22.57
N LYS A 74 5.40 -0.50 -22.31
CA LYS A 74 4.60 -1.34 -21.43
C LYS A 74 4.86 -0.99 -19.96
N ILE A 75 3.81 -1.03 -19.16
CA ILE A 75 3.89 -0.70 -17.73
C ILE A 75 4.92 -1.58 -17.02
N GLY A 76 5.02 -2.85 -17.39
CA GLY A 76 6.01 -3.76 -16.82
C GLY A 76 7.45 -3.31 -16.98
N GLU A 77 7.75 -2.57 -18.05
CA GLU A 77 9.10 -2.03 -18.28
C GLU A 77 9.45 -0.87 -17.32
N LEU A 78 8.44 -0.21 -16.81
CA LEU A 78 8.58 0.92 -15.89
C LEU A 78 8.49 0.50 -14.42
N ALA A 79 8.06 -0.72 -14.16
CA ALA A 79 7.87 -1.23 -12.81
C ALA A 79 9.21 -1.53 -12.14
N ARG A 80 9.29 -1.24 -10.84
CA ARG A 80 10.43 -1.60 -10.00
C ARG A 80 10.01 -2.69 -9.02
N PRO A 81 10.96 -3.52 -8.55
CA PRO A 81 10.64 -4.56 -7.56
C PRO A 81 9.95 -3.99 -6.34
N ILE A 82 9.04 -4.76 -5.76
CA ILE A 82 8.35 -4.42 -4.53
C ILE A 82 8.57 -5.54 -3.51
N HIS A 83 8.85 -5.14 -2.27
CA HIS A 83 9.05 -6.09 -1.18
C HIS A 83 7.70 -6.59 -0.65
N THR A 84 7.67 -7.82 -0.18
CA THR A 84 6.48 -8.45 0.40
C THR A 84 6.71 -8.74 1.87
N VAL A 85 5.69 -8.44 2.69
CA VAL A 85 5.66 -8.78 4.11
C VAL A 85 4.49 -9.73 4.37
N GLN A 86 4.50 -10.36 5.55
CA GLN A 86 3.43 -11.28 5.95
C GLN A 86 2.34 -10.54 6.71
N GLU A 87 1.09 -10.97 6.53
CA GLU A 87 -0.03 -10.35 7.25
C GLU A 87 0.07 -10.49 8.78
N ALA A 88 0.77 -11.50 9.25
CA ALA A 88 0.99 -11.73 10.67
C ALA A 88 2.16 -10.93 11.25
N ASP A 89 2.97 -10.29 10.41
CA ASP A 89 4.07 -9.43 10.89
C ASP A 89 3.52 -8.25 11.67
N SER A 90 4.28 -7.76 12.64
CA SER A 90 3.85 -6.58 13.39
C SER A 90 4.05 -5.29 12.59
N VAL A 91 3.20 -4.32 12.83
CA VAL A 91 3.34 -2.99 12.22
C VAL A 91 4.67 -2.34 12.63
N GLY A 92 5.14 -2.60 13.85
CA GLY A 92 6.44 -2.12 14.32
C GLY A 92 7.59 -2.65 13.48
N ASP A 93 7.62 -3.95 13.21
CA ASP A 93 8.65 -4.57 12.38
C ASP A 93 8.60 -4.05 10.94
N VAL A 94 7.38 -3.88 10.41
CA VAL A 94 7.19 -3.37 9.05
C VAL A 94 7.64 -1.91 8.95
N LEU A 95 7.37 -1.10 9.96
CA LEU A 95 7.85 0.28 10.01
C LEU A 95 9.38 0.33 9.96
N ASP A 96 10.05 -0.55 10.72
CA ASP A 96 11.51 -0.65 10.70
C ASP A 96 12.03 -1.03 9.31
N GLU A 97 11.35 -1.94 8.62
CA GLU A 97 11.70 -2.34 7.24
C GLU A 97 11.53 -1.19 6.26
N PHE A 98 10.46 -0.38 6.39
CA PHE A 98 10.28 0.80 5.55
C PHE A 98 11.45 1.77 5.70
N VAL A 99 11.85 2.04 6.93
CA VAL A 99 12.97 2.95 7.21
C VAL A 99 14.28 2.40 6.67
N LYS A 100 14.55 1.13 6.93
CA LYS A 100 15.77 0.45 6.50
C LYS A 100 15.90 0.40 4.99
N ARG A 101 14.81 0.08 4.28
CA ARG A 101 14.79 -0.06 2.82
C ARG A 101 14.54 1.26 2.11
N ARG A 102 14.13 2.29 2.82
CA ARG A 102 13.74 3.58 2.23
C ARG A 102 12.64 3.41 1.18
N GLU A 103 11.72 2.50 1.46
CA GLU A 103 10.56 2.23 0.61
C GLU A 103 9.29 2.79 1.24
N HIS A 104 8.22 2.87 0.46
CA HIS A 104 6.96 3.48 0.89
C HIS A 104 5.76 2.54 0.78
N MET A 105 5.92 1.40 0.14
CA MET A 105 4.84 0.45 -0.08
C MET A 105 5.38 -0.98 -0.08
N PHE A 106 4.68 -1.88 0.60
CA PHE A 106 4.94 -3.32 0.56
C PHE A 106 3.66 -4.05 0.21
N MET A 107 3.78 -5.14 -0.54
CA MET A 107 2.67 -6.07 -0.69
C MET A 107 2.58 -6.95 0.56
N VAL A 108 1.37 -7.38 0.88
CA VAL A 108 1.10 -8.23 2.04
C VAL A 108 0.56 -9.57 1.55
N LYS A 109 1.12 -10.66 2.06
CA LYS A 109 0.68 -12.02 1.74
C LYS A 109 0.32 -12.79 3.00
N ASP A 110 -0.55 -13.78 2.85
CA ASP A 110 -0.87 -14.72 3.91
C ASP A 110 0.15 -15.86 3.97
N GLU A 111 -0.06 -16.81 4.88
CA GLU A 111 0.82 -17.96 5.04
C GLU A 111 0.86 -18.90 3.82
N PHE A 112 -0.15 -18.81 2.95
CA PHE A 112 -0.25 -19.60 1.73
C PHE A 112 0.33 -18.89 0.51
N GLY A 113 0.90 -17.71 0.69
CA GLY A 113 1.51 -16.94 -0.39
C GLY A 113 0.53 -16.15 -1.24
N GLN A 114 -0.74 -16.05 -0.83
CA GLN A 114 -1.73 -15.26 -1.54
C GLN A 114 -1.67 -13.79 -1.08
N VAL A 115 -1.80 -12.87 -2.02
CA VAL A 115 -1.84 -11.43 -1.71
C VAL A 115 -3.14 -11.12 -0.97
N THR A 116 -3.02 -10.57 0.23
CA THR A 116 -4.16 -10.12 1.03
C THR A 116 -4.37 -8.62 0.97
N GLY A 117 -3.33 -7.88 0.61
CA GLY A 117 -3.42 -6.44 0.48
C GLY A 117 -2.07 -5.78 0.28
N LEU A 118 -2.01 -4.50 0.62
CA LEU A 118 -0.77 -3.75 0.67
C LEU A 118 -0.74 -2.87 1.92
N ILE A 119 0.47 -2.49 2.33
CA ILE A 119 0.65 -1.54 3.43
C ILE A 119 1.61 -0.45 2.96
N THR A 120 1.33 0.79 3.36
CA THR A 120 2.17 1.94 3.03
C THR A 120 2.87 2.46 4.29
N LEU A 121 3.97 3.18 4.08
CA LEU A 121 4.67 3.85 5.18
C LEU A 121 3.73 4.79 5.94
N GLU A 122 2.85 5.49 5.22
CA GLU A 122 1.87 6.39 5.83
C GLU A 122 0.93 5.63 6.77
N ASP A 123 0.51 4.42 6.41
CA ASP A 123 -0.34 3.56 7.24
C ASP A 123 0.34 3.21 8.55
N ALA A 124 1.61 2.83 8.47
CA ALA A 124 2.39 2.48 9.65
C ALA A 124 2.58 3.69 10.57
N ILE A 125 2.85 4.87 10.00
CA ILE A 125 3.01 6.11 10.75
C ILE A 125 1.67 6.52 11.39
N GLU A 126 0.57 6.46 10.68
CA GLU A 126 -0.76 6.78 11.23
C GLU A 126 -1.12 5.84 12.38
N THR A 127 -0.76 4.57 12.26
CA THR A 127 -0.97 3.59 13.33
C THR A 127 -0.13 3.94 14.57
N LEU A 128 1.13 4.33 14.36
CA LEU A 128 2.01 4.78 15.44
C LEU A 128 1.41 5.98 16.17
N LEU A 129 0.96 6.99 15.42
CA LEU A 129 0.34 8.20 16.00
C LEU A 129 -0.94 7.86 16.77
N GLY A 130 -1.75 6.96 16.25
CA GLY A 130 -2.96 6.51 16.91
C GLY A 130 -2.69 5.83 18.24
N VAL A 131 -1.67 4.99 18.31
CA VAL A 131 -1.25 4.32 19.55
C VAL A 131 -0.72 5.32 20.55
N GLU A 132 0.13 6.25 20.14
CA GLU A 132 0.71 7.27 21.02
C GLU A 132 -0.34 8.21 21.61
N ILE A 133 -1.30 8.66 20.79
CA ILE A 133 -2.38 9.54 21.25
C ILE A 133 -3.19 8.85 22.34
N VAL A 134 -3.51 7.58 22.15
CA VAL A 134 -4.27 6.80 23.13
C VAL A 134 -3.47 6.63 24.43
N ASP A 135 -2.17 6.34 24.35
CA ASP A 135 -1.31 6.17 25.51
C ASP A 135 -1.17 7.49 26.33
N GLU A 136 -1.03 8.62 25.64
CA GLU A 136 -0.92 9.93 26.27
C GLU A 136 -2.17 10.32 27.06
N THR A 137 -3.32 9.90 26.58
CA THR A 137 -4.60 10.20 27.24
C THR A 137 -4.95 9.20 28.33
N ASP A 138 -4.09 8.21 28.57
CA ASP A 138 -4.35 7.12 29.52
C ASP A 138 -5.71 6.47 29.30
N SER A 139 -6.06 6.32 28.04
CA SER A 139 -7.37 5.86 27.61
C SER A 139 -7.54 4.36 27.73
N VAL A 140 -8.80 3.93 27.83
CA VAL A 140 -9.16 2.52 27.84
C VAL A 140 -9.02 1.88 26.46
N VAL A 141 -9.00 0.55 26.45
CA VAL A 141 -8.88 -0.27 25.22
C VAL A 141 -9.85 0.14 24.12
N ASP A 142 -11.08 0.53 24.49
CA ASP A 142 -12.13 0.93 23.55
C ASP A 142 -11.73 2.15 22.70
N MET A 143 -11.01 3.10 23.27
CA MET A 143 -10.55 4.28 22.52
C MET A 143 -9.45 3.93 21.53
N ARG A 144 -8.59 2.98 21.87
CA ARG A 144 -7.57 2.48 20.92
C ARG A 144 -8.23 1.84 19.72
N LYS A 145 -9.20 1.00 19.98
CA LYS A 145 -9.98 0.35 18.91
C LYS A 145 -10.70 1.38 18.07
N LEU A 146 -11.31 2.38 18.69
CA LEU A 146 -11.99 3.46 18.00
C LEU A 146 -11.02 4.24 17.09
N ALA A 147 -9.82 4.55 17.57
CA ALA A 147 -8.81 5.24 16.77
C ALA A 147 -8.43 4.44 15.52
N LEU A 148 -8.18 3.13 15.69
CA LEU A 148 -7.87 2.23 14.58
C LEU A 148 -9.04 2.09 13.61
N ASP A 149 -10.25 1.94 14.12
CA ASP A 149 -11.46 1.82 13.32
C ASP A 149 -11.74 3.09 12.52
N ASN A 150 -11.57 4.26 13.13
CA ASN A 150 -11.74 5.55 12.46
C ASN A 150 -10.71 5.73 11.34
N TRP A 151 -9.48 5.32 11.59
CA TRP A 151 -8.42 5.37 10.61
C TRP A 151 -8.74 4.45 9.41
N ARG A 152 -9.20 3.23 9.66
CA ARG A 152 -9.64 2.30 8.60
C ARG A 152 -10.78 2.88 7.77
N LYS A 153 -11.78 3.45 8.40
CA LYS A 153 -12.92 4.10 7.70
C LYS A 153 -12.44 5.23 6.81
N LYS A 154 -11.53 6.06 7.29
CA LYS A 154 -10.95 7.15 6.51
C LYS A 154 -10.22 6.63 5.28
N ARG A 155 -9.48 5.56 5.42
CA ARG A 155 -8.77 4.93 4.30
C ARG A 155 -9.72 4.40 3.23
N TRP A 156 -10.77 3.72 3.65
CA TRP A 156 -11.78 3.18 2.74
C TRP A 156 -12.41 4.28 1.88
N LYS A 157 -12.72 5.44 2.49
CA LYS A 157 -13.26 6.59 1.76
C LYS A 157 -12.27 7.19 0.77
N THR A 158 -11.00 7.18 1.10
CA THR A 158 -9.95 7.73 0.23
C THR A 158 -9.72 6.86 -1.02
N GLN A 159 -10.04 5.57 -0.96
CA GLN A 159 -9.80 4.62 -2.04
C GLN A 159 -11.02 4.39 -2.94
N GLU A 160 -12.17 4.86 -2.56
CA GLU A 160 -13.38 4.86 -3.39
C GLU A 160 -13.28 5.99 -4.42
#